data_18f1e8fc357ea20463c7e4c7380db40b
#
_entry.id   18f1e8fc357ea20463c7e4c7380db40b
#
_cell.length_a   1.000
_cell.length_b   1.000
_cell.length_c   1.000
_cell.angle_alpha   90.00
_cell.angle_beta   90.00
_cell.angle_gamma   90.00
#
_symmetry.space_group_name_H-M   'P 1'
#
loop_
_entity.id
_entity.type
_entity.pdbx_description
1 polymer ?
#
loop_
_entity_poly.entity_id
_entity_poly.type
_entity_poly.pdbx_seq_one_letter_code
_entity_poly.pdbx_strand_id
1 'polypeptide(L)'
;MLHSFKSIDPTPCEQSAHPQQADSTVAFSIRDTTSENPNTVTVSEITTRHLRRLKKSATEFLGKEVNAAVVTVPTDFTDAQREALVASAKAAGLEVLQLIQEPVAAALAYDARPEAVVTDKLVVVADLGGTRSDAAVLACRGGMYTTLATAHDYELGGASLDKIVIEHFAKEFIKKHKTDPRENARGLAKLKLEGEATKKTLSLGTNASLSIESLTDGIDFGSNVNRTRYELLSGKVFAQFTGLIEQVVKKADLDVLDIDEVVLSGGTSHTPKIAQLVRNVFPEKTRVLAPSTTTGAINPSELAPRGAAIQASLISEFDKEDIEQSIHPMVTVTPHLRNAIGVEFTSGNKTEFAPLLHAETALPARRVAQYSGPKEGGDVFVRVCEGTRDIKVTKPEPKEKPAENEEDSDLDSDDEEEEIREIVWKTEKPVAELAVKGVKADGKVELMVHVNADLGLQITAREVGGQSAVRGAVDAPKA
;
A
#
# COMPACT_ATOMS: atom_id res chain seq x y z
N MET A 1 6.39 -0.84 -18.33
CA MET A 1 6.63 -1.48 -19.64
C MET A 1 7.01 -2.96 -19.57
N LEU A 2 7.23 -3.53 -18.41
CA LEU A 2 7.44 -4.98 -18.22
C LEU A 2 6.12 -5.78 -18.09
N HIS A 3 5.00 -5.10 -18.21
CA HIS A 3 3.65 -5.69 -18.12
C HIS A 3 3.29 -6.43 -19.42
N SER A 4 2.32 -7.31 -19.31
CA SER A 4 1.92 -8.17 -20.43
C SER A 4 1.53 -7.35 -21.68
N PHE A 5 1.75 -7.91 -22.86
CA PHE A 5 1.39 -7.33 -24.15
C PHE A 5 -0.07 -6.82 -24.25
N LYS A 6 -0.96 -7.36 -23.42
CA LYS A 6 -2.38 -6.98 -23.34
C LYS A 6 -2.64 -5.59 -22.76
N SER A 7 -1.69 -5.00 -22.02
CA SER A 7 -1.83 -3.69 -21.38
C SER A 7 -1.20 -2.54 -22.18
N ILE A 8 -0.62 -2.83 -23.36
CA ILE A 8 0.00 -1.82 -24.19
C ILE A 8 -1.07 -1.23 -25.12
N ASP A 9 -1.31 0.08 -24.97
CA ASP A 9 -2.18 0.81 -25.89
C ASP A 9 -1.61 0.67 -27.33
N PRO A 10 -2.34 -0.02 -28.24
CA PRO A 10 -1.86 -0.19 -29.61
C PRO A 10 -1.95 1.09 -30.43
N THR A 11 -2.51 2.18 -29.87
CA THR A 11 -2.66 3.44 -30.58
C THR A 11 -1.30 4.08 -30.82
N PRO A 12 -0.85 4.25 -32.07
CA PRO A 12 0.43 4.83 -32.37
C PRO A 12 0.53 6.27 -31.86
N CYS A 13 1.55 6.54 -31.06
CA CYS A 13 2.01 7.89 -30.85
C CYS A 13 3.18 8.12 -31.80
N GLU A 14 3.17 9.16 -32.62
CA GLU A 14 4.25 9.46 -33.60
C GLU A 14 5.63 9.61 -32.95
N GLN A 15 5.68 9.76 -31.64
CA GLN A 15 6.90 9.94 -30.86
C GLN A 15 7.37 8.70 -30.09
N SER A 16 6.62 7.60 -30.09
CA SER A 16 7.00 6.37 -29.39
C SER A 16 7.09 5.20 -30.36
N ALA A 17 8.15 4.40 -30.17
CA ALA A 17 8.28 3.13 -30.86
C ALA A 17 7.11 2.21 -30.48
N HIS A 18 6.54 1.53 -31.49
CA HIS A 18 5.44 0.59 -31.26
C HIS A 18 5.98 -0.72 -30.73
N PRO A 19 5.37 -1.28 -29.65
CA PRO A 19 5.70 -2.61 -29.22
C PRO A 19 5.28 -3.63 -30.28
N GLN A 20 6.15 -4.57 -30.56
CA GLN A 20 5.94 -5.69 -31.45
C GLN A 20 6.24 -6.99 -30.72
N GLN A 21 5.54 -8.06 -31.07
CA GLN A 21 5.91 -9.38 -30.60
C GLN A 21 7.07 -9.89 -31.46
N ALA A 22 8.22 -10.10 -30.84
CA ALA A 22 9.38 -10.73 -31.45
C ALA A 22 9.64 -12.04 -30.72
N ASP A 23 9.33 -13.17 -31.37
CA ASP A 23 9.35 -14.51 -30.81
C ASP A 23 8.47 -14.61 -29.52
N SER A 24 9.08 -14.90 -28.39
CA SER A 24 8.40 -14.97 -27.07
C SER A 24 8.49 -13.68 -26.26
N THR A 25 9.11 -12.60 -26.81
CA THR A 25 9.39 -11.36 -26.09
C THR A 25 8.73 -10.16 -26.76
N VAL A 26 8.57 -9.07 -25.98
CA VAL A 26 8.14 -7.78 -26.49
C VAL A 26 9.38 -7.02 -26.98
N ALA A 27 9.31 -6.46 -28.17
CA ALA A 27 10.38 -5.66 -28.76
C ALA A 27 9.83 -4.37 -29.37
N PHE A 28 10.71 -3.41 -29.59
CA PHE A 28 10.39 -2.14 -30.22
C PHE A 28 11.21 -1.98 -31.50
N SER A 29 10.54 -1.56 -32.58
CA SER A 29 11.22 -1.18 -33.81
C SER A 29 11.66 0.29 -33.72
N ILE A 30 12.95 0.55 -33.74
CA ILE A 30 13.51 1.88 -33.64
C ILE A 30 14.13 2.21 -35.01
N ARG A 31 13.70 3.32 -35.64
CA ARG A 31 14.38 3.86 -36.79
C ARG A 31 15.63 4.61 -36.32
N ASP A 32 16.79 4.03 -36.62
CA ASP A 32 18.04 4.74 -36.49
C ASP A 32 18.26 5.59 -37.75
N THR A 33 18.70 6.83 -37.56
CA THR A 33 18.97 7.76 -38.67
C THR A 33 20.13 7.30 -39.58
N THR A 34 20.89 6.29 -39.16
CA THR A 34 22.08 5.78 -39.83
C THR A 34 21.88 4.45 -40.56
N SER A 35 20.75 3.76 -40.34
CA SER A 35 20.48 2.46 -40.97
C SER A 35 19.21 2.47 -41.80
N GLU A 36 19.27 1.87 -43.00
CA GLU A 36 18.09 1.72 -43.89
C GLU A 36 17.03 0.79 -43.32
N ASN A 37 17.41 -0.13 -42.42
CA ASN A 37 16.49 -1.07 -41.77
C ASN A 37 16.21 -0.67 -40.30
N PRO A 38 14.96 -0.78 -39.82
CA PRO A 38 14.66 -0.51 -38.42
C PRO A 38 15.38 -1.51 -37.50
N ASN A 39 16.02 -0.98 -36.46
CA ASN A 39 16.67 -1.79 -35.45
C ASN A 39 15.63 -2.26 -34.42
N THR A 40 15.59 -3.54 -34.11
CA THR A 40 14.69 -4.12 -33.14
C THR A 40 15.38 -4.24 -31.79
N VAL A 41 14.79 -3.61 -30.74
CA VAL A 41 15.35 -3.60 -29.39
C VAL A 41 14.35 -4.27 -28.46
N THR A 42 14.79 -5.29 -27.74
CA THR A 42 13.93 -6.02 -26.79
C THR A 42 13.71 -5.26 -25.50
N VAL A 43 12.63 -5.59 -24.76
CA VAL A 43 12.37 -5.03 -23.42
C VAL A 43 13.53 -5.30 -22.48
N SER A 44 14.12 -6.51 -22.52
CA SER A 44 15.28 -6.88 -21.69
C SER A 44 16.50 -6.00 -21.99
N GLU A 45 16.73 -5.68 -23.26
CA GLU A 45 17.83 -4.78 -23.63
C GLU A 45 17.58 -3.35 -23.16
N ILE A 46 16.34 -2.84 -23.29
CA ILE A 46 15.98 -1.51 -22.79
C ILE A 46 16.15 -1.46 -21.27
N THR A 47 15.69 -2.49 -20.56
CA THR A 47 15.85 -2.61 -19.12
C THR A 47 17.32 -2.62 -18.72
N THR A 48 18.16 -3.40 -19.42
CA THR A 48 19.60 -3.45 -19.18
C THR A 48 20.25 -2.07 -19.38
N ARG A 49 19.92 -1.38 -20.46
CA ARG A 49 20.44 -0.02 -20.74
C ARG A 49 20.00 0.98 -19.67
N HIS A 50 18.76 0.88 -19.22
CA HIS A 50 18.21 1.75 -18.17
C HIS A 50 18.93 1.52 -16.83
N LEU A 51 19.04 0.27 -16.40
CA LEU A 51 19.74 -0.10 -15.15
C LEU A 51 21.22 0.31 -15.19
N ARG A 52 21.89 0.12 -16.34
CA ARG A 52 23.28 0.59 -16.53
C ARG A 52 23.40 2.11 -16.38
N ARG A 53 22.45 2.87 -16.91
CA ARG A 53 22.41 4.32 -16.75
C ARG A 53 22.17 4.74 -15.30
N LEU A 54 21.25 4.08 -14.59
CA LEU A 54 21.01 4.31 -13.16
C LEU A 54 22.27 4.01 -12.33
N LYS A 55 22.91 2.85 -12.55
CA LYS A 55 24.19 2.50 -11.92
C LYS A 55 25.23 3.59 -12.13
N LYS A 56 25.41 4.04 -13.38
CA LYS A 56 26.37 5.09 -13.73
C LYS A 56 26.05 6.40 -12.99
N SER A 57 24.80 6.85 -13.01
CA SER A 57 24.38 8.07 -12.32
C SER A 57 24.60 7.99 -10.81
N ALA A 58 24.28 6.84 -10.19
CA ALA A 58 24.52 6.61 -8.77
C ALA A 58 26.02 6.62 -8.44
N THR A 59 26.85 5.97 -9.25
CA THR A 59 28.31 5.95 -9.10
C THR A 59 28.92 7.35 -9.21
N GLU A 60 28.47 8.14 -10.20
CA GLU A 60 28.92 9.51 -10.40
C GLU A 60 28.52 10.42 -9.21
N PHE A 61 27.28 10.25 -8.71
CA PHE A 61 26.78 11.04 -7.59
C PHE A 61 27.50 10.72 -6.27
N LEU A 62 27.73 9.43 -6.00
CA LEU A 62 28.36 8.98 -4.76
C LEU A 62 29.89 9.07 -4.77
N GLY A 63 30.50 9.20 -5.95
CA GLY A 63 31.96 9.13 -6.11
C GLY A 63 32.56 7.76 -5.77
N LYS A 64 31.73 6.72 -5.69
CA LYS A 64 32.08 5.32 -5.39
C LYS A 64 31.35 4.40 -6.33
N GLU A 65 31.98 3.28 -6.70
CA GLU A 65 31.35 2.30 -7.58
C GLU A 65 30.17 1.60 -6.89
N VAL A 66 29.02 1.57 -7.57
CA VAL A 66 27.81 0.89 -7.12
C VAL A 66 27.70 -0.43 -7.88
N ASN A 67 27.86 -1.55 -7.17
CA ASN A 67 27.90 -2.87 -7.80
C ASN A 67 26.69 -3.74 -7.47
N ALA A 68 25.91 -3.40 -6.43
CA ALA A 68 24.77 -4.18 -5.98
C ALA A 68 23.57 -3.27 -5.68
N ALA A 69 22.36 -3.85 -5.74
CA ALA A 69 21.13 -3.14 -5.43
C ALA A 69 20.02 -4.09 -4.96
N VAL A 70 19.10 -3.58 -4.15
CA VAL A 70 17.76 -4.14 -3.97
C VAL A 70 16.86 -3.51 -5.04
N VAL A 71 16.09 -4.35 -5.74
CA VAL A 71 15.22 -3.91 -6.84
C VAL A 71 13.77 -4.15 -6.47
N THR A 72 12.92 -3.13 -6.63
CA THR A 72 11.49 -3.25 -6.40
C THR A 72 10.79 -3.90 -7.59
N VAL A 73 9.76 -4.69 -7.30
CA VAL A 73 8.92 -5.33 -8.31
C VAL A 73 7.44 -5.19 -7.95
N PRO A 74 6.56 -5.05 -8.94
CA PRO A 74 5.11 -5.15 -8.73
C PRO A 74 4.73 -6.51 -8.13
N THR A 75 3.62 -6.54 -7.42
CA THR A 75 3.15 -7.75 -6.74
C THR A 75 2.66 -8.83 -7.71
N ASP A 76 2.29 -8.45 -8.92
CA ASP A 76 1.77 -9.32 -9.99
C ASP A 76 2.86 -9.86 -10.94
N PHE A 77 4.14 -9.57 -10.68
CA PHE A 77 5.22 -10.13 -11.49
C PHE A 77 5.28 -11.65 -11.36
N THR A 78 5.29 -12.31 -12.52
CA THR A 78 5.55 -13.74 -12.61
C THR A 78 7.03 -14.06 -12.35
N ASP A 79 7.32 -15.31 -12.01
CA ASP A 79 8.71 -15.74 -11.78
C ASP A 79 9.59 -15.52 -13.03
N ALA A 80 9.06 -15.77 -14.23
CA ALA A 80 9.78 -15.50 -15.48
C ALA A 80 10.12 -14.00 -15.66
N GLN A 81 9.23 -13.09 -15.23
CA GLN A 81 9.51 -11.65 -15.27
C GLN A 81 10.55 -11.25 -14.23
N ARG A 82 10.53 -11.87 -13.05
CA ARG A 82 11.54 -11.67 -12.00
C ARG A 82 12.91 -12.13 -12.45
N GLU A 83 13.00 -13.34 -13.02
CA GLU A 83 14.25 -13.89 -13.60
C GLU A 83 14.79 -13.02 -14.74
N ALA A 84 13.94 -12.56 -15.65
CA ALA A 84 14.33 -11.66 -16.73
C ALA A 84 14.87 -10.31 -16.22
N LEU A 85 14.29 -9.78 -15.14
CA LEU A 85 14.78 -8.56 -14.50
C LEU A 85 16.16 -8.76 -13.87
N VAL A 86 16.34 -9.87 -13.12
CA VAL A 86 17.65 -10.22 -12.53
C VAL A 86 18.71 -10.42 -13.60
N ALA A 87 18.38 -11.11 -14.71
CA ALA A 87 19.29 -11.31 -15.85
C ALA A 87 19.66 -9.95 -16.49
N SER A 88 18.71 -9.03 -16.66
CA SER A 88 18.94 -7.70 -17.19
C SER A 88 19.82 -6.85 -16.28
N ALA A 89 19.66 -6.95 -14.97
CA ALA A 89 20.49 -6.27 -13.97
C ALA A 89 21.93 -6.80 -14.01
N LYS A 90 22.10 -8.13 -14.07
CA LYS A 90 23.41 -8.77 -14.22
C LYS A 90 24.11 -8.32 -15.50
N ALA A 91 23.39 -8.25 -16.64
CA ALA A 91 23.91 -7.75 -17.90
C ALA A 91 24.30 -6.25 -17.86
N ALA A 92 23.67 -5.48 -16.96
CA ALA A 92 24.04 -4.11 -16.66
C ALA A 92 25.26 -3.97 -15.72
N GLY A 93 25.77 -5.09 -15.19
CA GLY A 93 26.88 -5.12 -14.22
C GLY A 93 26.41 -4.75 -12.80
N LEU A 94 25.17 -5.06 -12.46
CA LEU A 94 24.55 -4.80 -11.16
C LEU A 94 24.12 -6.14 -10.54
N GLU A 95 24.64 -6.46 -9.36
CA GLU A 95 24.21 -7.59 -8.56
C GLU A 95 22.87 -7.27 -7.88
N VAL A 96 21.89 -8.16 -8.00
CA VAL A 96 20.62 -8.02 -7.31
C VAL A 96 20.71 -8.74 -5.97
N LEU A 97 20.75 -7.99 -4.87
CA LEU A 97 20.79 -8.52 -3.52
C LEU A 97 19.46 -9.16 -3.14
N GLN A 98 18.37 -8.50 -3.50
CA GLN A 98 17.02 -8.98 -3.24
C GLN A 98 16.02 -8.30 -4.20
N LEU A 99 14.93 -9.01 -4.52
CA LEU A 99 13.72 -8.41 -5.10
C LEU A 99 12.72 -8.17 -3.98
N ILE A 100 12.26 -6.92 -3.82
CA ILE A 100 11.26 -6.54 -2.82
C ILE A 100 9.99 -6.07 -3.53
N GLN A 101 8.81 -6.42 -3.01
CA GLN A 101 7.54 -5.92 -3.56
C GLN A 101 7.38 -4.42 -3.28
N GLU A 102 6.90 -3.67 -4.28
CA GLU A 102 6.72 -2.21 -4.18
C GLU A 102 5.91 -1.77 -2.95
N PRO A 103 4.77 -2.39 -2.59
CA PRO A 103 4.03 -1.98 -1.41
C PRO A 103 4.78 -2.25 -0.10
N VAL A 104 5.55 -3.34 -0.03
CA VAL A 104 6.39 -3.64 1.14
C VAL A 104 7.49 -2.59 1.28
N ALA A 105 8.15 -2.23 0.19
CA ALA A 105 9.16 -1.17 0.18
C ALA A 105 8.55 0.18 0.61
N ALA A 106 7.34 0.52 0.11
CA ALA A 106 6.67 1.77 0.50
C ALA A 106 6.31 1.82 2.00
N ALA A 107 5.84 0.72 2.57
CA ALA A 107 5.57 0.61 4.02
C ALA A 107 6.86 0.74 4.83
N LEU A 108 7.92 0.01 4.44
CA LEU A 108 9.22 0.05 5.10
C LEU A 108 9.82 1.48 5.13
N ALA A 109 9.61 2.28 4.08
CA ALA A 109 10.08 3.66 4.03
C ALA A 109 9.49 4.53 5.16
N TYR A 110 8.27 4.25 5.60
CA TYR A 110 7.67 4.94 6.75
C TYR A 110 8.08 4.32 8.09
N ASP A 111 8.16 3.00 8.18
CA ASP A 111 8.43 2.29 9.43
C ASP A 111 9.90 2.36 9.88
N ALA A 112 10.82 2.61 8.97
CA ALA A 112 12.24 2.76 9.28
C ALA A 112 12.63 4.20 9.69
N ARG A 113 11.68 5.12 9.83
CA ARG A 113 11.98 6.47 10.33
C ARG A 113 12.36 6.44 11.82
N PRO A 114 13.28 7.31 12.27
CA PRO A 114 13.73 7.33 13.66
C PRO A 114 12.61 7.52 14.69
N GLU A 115 11.56 8.23 14.32
CA GLU A 115 10.39 8.48 15.15
C GLU A 115 9.31 7.39 15.08
N ALA A 116 9.45 6.43 14.17
CA ALA A 116 8.48 5.37 14.01
C ALA A 116 8.64 4.29 15.08
N VAL A 117 7.53 3.89 15.68
CA VAL A 117 7.50 2.75 16.59
C VAL A 117 6.98 1.56 15.80
N VAL A 118 7.76 0.48 15.78
CA VAL A 118 7.33 -0.78 15.14
C VAL A 118 6.19 -1.37 15.96
N THR A 119 4.99 -1.33 15.42
CA THR A 119 3.78 -1.89 16.03
C THR A 119 3.15 -2.89 15.07
N ASP A 120 2.43 -3.84 15.64
CA ASP A 120 1.59 -4.74 14.84
C ASP A 120 0.42 -3.94 14.27
N LYS A 121 0.27 -3.92 12.94
CA LYS A 121 -0.74 -3.13 12.22
C LYS A 121 -1.14 -3.75 10.89
N LEU A 122 -2.31 -3.36 10.38
CA LEU A 122 -2.77 -3.63 9.03
C LEU A 122 -2.66 -2.35 8.20
N VAL A 123 -1.97 -2.46 7.08
CA VAL A 123 -1.65 -1.31 6.23
C VAL A 123 -2.18 -1.55 4.83
N VAL A 124 -2.91 -0.57 4.30
CA VAL A 124 -3.20 -0.51 2.86
C VAL A 124 -2.15 0.35 2.20
N VAL A 125 -1.48 -0.17 1.20
CA VAL A 125 -0.60 0.62 0.32
C VAL A 125 -1.26 0.75 -1.03
N ALA A 126 -1.52 1.98 -1.46
CA ALA A 126 -2.05 2.29 -2.77
C ALA A 126 -0.98 3.03 -3.59
N ASP A 127 -0.44 2.37 -4.58
CA ASP A 127 0.52 2.96 -5.52
C ASP A 127 -0.23 3.48 -6.76
N LEU A 128 -0.42 4.79 -6.79
CA LEU A 128 -1.18 5.48 -7.83
C LEU A 128 -0.19 6.05 -8.85
N GLY A 129 0.07 5.24 -9.87
CA GLY A 129 1.01 5.56 -10.94
C GLY A 129 0.44 6.48 -12.02
N GLY A 130 1.21 6.64 -13.09
CA GLY A 130 0.79 7.44 -14.26
C GLY A 130 -0.19 6.71 -15.17
N THR A 131 0.02 5.41 -15.41
CA THR A 131 -0.75 4.59 -16.35
C THR A 131 -1.50 3.44 -15.70
N ARG A 132 -1.11 3.04 -14.49
CA ARG A 132 -1.74 1.98 -13.70
C ARG A 132 -1.78 2.38 -12.24
N SER A 133 -2.66 1.74 -11.50
CA SER A 133 -2.74 1.82 -10.05
C SER A 133 -2.77 0.44 -9.44
N ASP A 134 -2.07 0.29 -8.34
CA ASP A 134 -1.95 -0.93 -7.58
C ASP A 134 -2.34 -0.68 -6.13
N ALA A 135 -3.03 -1.62 -5.52
CA ALA A 135 -3.33 -1.58 -4.10
C ALA A 135 -2.99 -2.94 -3.47
N ALA A 136 -2.45 -2.89 -2.27
CA ALA A 136 -2.13 -4.09 -1.48
C ALA A 136 -2.51 -3.89 -0.02
N VAL A 137 -2.97 -4.96 0.63
CA VAL A 137 -3.12 -5.01 2.08
C VAL A 137 -1.95 -5.79 2.65
N LEU A 138 -1.27 -5.19 3.60
CA LEU A 138 -0.12 -5.76 4.29
C LEU A 138 -0.45 -5.96 5.78
N ALA A 139 -0.13 -7.14 6.30
CA ALA A 139 -0.02 -7.36 7.74
C ALA A 139 1.43 -7.11 8.18
N CYS A 140 1.63 -6.10 9.00
CA CYS A 140 2.91 -5.83 9.64
C CYS A 140 2.88 -6.43 11.04
N ARG A 141 3.65 -7.49 11.27
CA ARG A 141 3.65 -8.24 12.53
C ARG A 141 5.08 -8.44 13.01
N GLY A 142 5.46 -7.78 14.11
CA GLY A 142 6.80 -7.91 14.65
C GLY A 142 7.93 -7.52 13.71
N GLY A 143 7.69 -6.57 12.83
CA GLY A 143 8.67 -6.13 11.82
C GLY A 143 8.67 -6.97 10.54
N MET A 144 7.83 -8.00 10.43
CA MET A 144 7.63 -8.76 9.20
C MET A 144 6.43 -8.25 8.43
N TYR A 145 6.53 -8.23 7.11
CA TYR A 145 5.48 -7.76 6.20
C TYR A 145 4.94 -8.94 5.39
N THR A 146 3.64 -9.19 5.52
CA THR A 146 2.93 -10.22 4.77
C THR A 146 1.89 -9.58 3.88
N THR A 147 1.91 -9.85 2.58
CA THR A 147 0.89 -9.37 1.64
C THR A 147 -0.34 -10.28 1.72
N LEU A 148 -1.46 -9.74 2.20
CA LEU A 148 -2.73 -10.48 2.35
C LEU A 148 -3.54 -10.51 1.06
N ALA A 149 -3.63 -9.37 0.39
CA ALA A 149 -4.34 -9.25 -0.88
C ALA A 149 -3.74 -8.14 -1.74
N THR A 150 -3.97 -8.25 -3.05
CA THR A 150 -3.58 -7.26 -4.05
C THR A 150 -4.70 -7.00 -5.03
N ALA A 151 -4.80 -5.78 -5.53
CA ALA A 151 -5.70 -5.40 -6.61
C ALA A 151 -4.95 -4.49 -7.58
N HIS A 152 -5.28 -4.59 -8.86
CA HIS A 152 -4.59 -3.87 -9.95
C HIS A 152 -5.61 -3.31 -10.93
N ASP A 153 -5.36 -2.09 -11.37
CA ASP A 153 -6.06 -1.49 -12.51
C ASP A 153 -5.02 -0.91 -13.48
N TYR A 154 -4.90 -1.52 -14.65
CA TYR A 154 -3.88 -1.17 -15.65
C TYR A 154 -4.24 0.05 -16.50
N GLU A 155 -5.47 0.56 -16.39
CA GLU A 155 -5.96 1.70 -17.15
C GLU A 155 -6.24 2.93 -16.26
N LEU A 156 -6.22 2.74 -14.95
CA LEU A 156 -6.43 3.78 -13.94
C LEU A 156 -5.11 4.39 -13.49
N GLY A 157 -4.92 5.67 -13.72
CA GLY A 157 -3.71 6.39 -13.30
C GLY A 157 -3.80 7.89 -13.58
N GLY A 158 -2.68 8.58 -13.44
CA GLY A 158 -2.57 10.02 -13.73
C GLY A 158 -2.98 10.39 -15.15
N ALA A 159 -2.75 9.48 -16.12
CA ALA A 159 -3.18 9.67 -17.51
C ALA A 159 -4.70 9.72 -17.67
N SER A 160 -5.46 9.03 -16.81
CA SER A 160 -6.92 9.12 -16.81
C SER A 160 -7.39 10.52 -16.40
N LEU A 161 -6.70 11.14 -15.44
CA LEU A 161 -6.92 12.53 -15.03
C LEU A 161 -6.47 13.53 -16.12
N ASP A 162 -5.35 13.26 -16.80
CA ASP A 162 -4.89 14.08 -17.93
C ASP A 162 -5.92 14.10 -19.07
N LYS A 163 -6.52 12.96 -19.40
CA LYS A 163 -7.58 12.87 -20.42
C LYS A 163 -8.75 13.82 -20.10
N ILE A 164 -9.15 13.94 -18.84
CA ILE A 164 -10.23 14.85 -18.41
C ILE A 164 -9.86 16.32 -18.68
N VAL A 165 -8.63 16.70 -18.32
CA VAL A 165 -8.13 18.06 -18.54
C VAL A 165 -8.03 18.38 -20.04
N ILE A 166 -7.48 17.44 -20.83
CA ILE A 166 -7.38 17.55 -22.28
C ILE A 166 -8.75 17.71 -22.92
N GLU A 167 -9.74 16.90 -22.52
CA GLU A 167 -11.11 17.03 -23.00
C GLU A 167 -11.74 18.36 -22.66
N HIS A 168 -11.51 18.85 -21.46
CA HIS A 168 -12.02 20.16 -21.05
C HIS A 168 -11.48 21.27 -21.95
N PHE A 169 -10.18 21.32 -22.16
CA PHE A 169 -9.54 22.32 -23.02
C PHE A 169 -9.91 22.17 -24.49
N ALA A 170 -9.98 20.93 -24.98
CA ALA A 170 -10.44 20.70 -26.36
C ALA A 170 -11.87 21.20 -26.59
N LYS A 171 -12.79 20.94 -25.65
CA LYS A 171 -14.17 21.45 -25.72
C LYS A 171 -14.23 22.99 -25.72
N GLU A 172 -13.39 23.64 -24.91
CA GLU A 172 -13.30 25.12 -24.93
C GLU A 172 -12.78 25.66 -26.24
N PHE A 173 -11.74 25.04 -26.81
CA PHE A 173 -11.19 25.42 -28.09
C PHE A 173 -12.22 25.26 -29.21
N ILE A 174 -12.88 24.09 -29.27
CA ILE A 174 -13.95 23.83 -30.29
C ILE A 174 -15.06 24.84 -30.19
N LYS A 175 -15.46 25.21 -28.97
CA LYS A 175 -16.52 26.23 -28.77
C LYS A 175 -16.13 27.58 -29.38
N LYS A 176 -14.86 27.98 -29.26
CA LYS A 176 -14.33 29.26 -29.75
C LYS A 176 -14.04 29.25 -31.24
N HIS A 177 -13.41 28.17 -31.73
CA HIS A 177 -12.79 28.13 -33.06
C HIS A 177 -13.42 27.14 -34.03
N LYS A 178 -14.37 26.29 -33.56
CA LYS A 178 -15.09 25.30 -34.38
C LYS A 178 -14.24 24.20 -35.01
N THR A 179 -12.98 24.07 -34.60
CA THR A 179 -12.02 23.05 -35.04
C THR A 179 -11.62 22.19 -33.83
N ASP A 180 -11.47 20.88 -34.01
CA ASP A 180 -11.03 20.00 -32.93
C ASP A 180 -9.48 19.88 -32.95
N PRO A 181 -8.79 20.39 -31.94
CA PRO A 181 -7.33 20.33 -31.89
C PRO A 181 -6.79 18.92 -31.69
N ARG A 182 -7.63 17.93 -31.35
CA ARG A 182 -7.26 16.52 -31.13
C ARG A 182 -7.13 15.76 -32.46
N GLU A 183 -7.73 16.23 -33.55
CA GLU A 183 -7.59 15.66 -34.87
C GLU A 183 -6.21 15.91 -35.47
N ASN A 184 -5.47 16.90 -34.98
CA ASN A 184 -4.12 17.20 -35.34
C ASN A 184 -3.14 16.54 -34.33
N ALA A 185 -2.31 15.62 -34.79
CA ALA A 185 -1.34 14.91 -33.93
C ALA A 185 -0.43 15.85 -33.15
N ARG A 186 0.04 16.94 -33.77
CA ARG A 186 0.85 17.97 -33.12
C ARG A 186 0.05 18.76 -32.07
N GLY A 187 -1.20 19.09 -32.36
CA GLY A 187 -2.11 19.76 -31.45
C GLY A 187 -2.42 18.89 -30.23
N LEU A 188 -2.72 17.61 -30.46
CA LEU A 188 -2.94 16.63 -29.39
C LEU A 188 -1.70 16.45 -28.50
N ALA A 189 -0.50 16.39 -29.08
CA ALA A 189 0.75 16.28 -28.32
C ALA A 189 0.98 17.51 -27.42
N LYS A 190 0.71 18.72 -27.92
CA LYS A 190 0.78 19.95 -27.13
C LYS A 190 -0.25 19.96 -25.98
N LEU A 191 -1.50 19.57 -26.27
CA LEU A 191 -2.54 19.45 -25.23
C LEU A 191 -2.21 18.41 -24.15
N LYS A 192 -1.59 17.28 -24.54
CA LYS A 192 -1.13 16.26 -23.57
C LYS A 192 -0.06 16.83 -22.64
N LEU A 193 0.92 17.54 -23.18
CA LEU A 193 2.00 18.13 -22.39
C LEU A 193 1.46 19.18 -21.39
N GLU A 194 0.66 20.11 -21.89
CA GLU A 194 0.09 21.18 -21.08
C GLU A 194 -1.00 20.68 -20.11
N GLY A 195 -1.74 19.65 -20.51
CA GLY A 195 -2.73 19.00 -19.63
C GLY A 195 -2.08 18.37 -18.42
N GLU A 196 -0.96 17.64 -18.59
CA GLU A 196 -0.20 17.08 -17.49
C GLU A 196 0.41 18.17 -16.61
N ALA A 197 0.98 19.23 -17.20
CA ALA A 197 1.53 20.36 -16.45
C ALA A 197 0.43 21.07 -15.63
N THR A 198 -0.75 21.28 -16.22
CA THR A 198 -1.92 21.85 -15.56
C THR A 198 -2.36 21.01 -14.36
N LYS A 199 -2.50 19.68 -14.52
CA LYS A 199 -2.84 18.77 -13.43
C LYS A 199 -1.82 18.87 -12.28
N LYS A 200 -0.53 18.86 -12.57
CA LYS A 200 0.53 19.01 -11.57
C LYS A 200 0.44 20.36 -10.85
N THR A 201 0.19 21.45 -11.57
CA THR A 201 -0.01 22.78 -10.99
C THR A 201 -1.21 22.81 -10.05
N LEU A 202 -2.33 22.17 -10.42
CA LEU A 202 -3.54 22.09 -9.58
C LEU A 202 -3.35 21.22 -8.34
N SER A 203 -2.36 20.35 -8.29
CA SER A 203 -2.02 19.62 -7.06
C SER A 203 -1.36 20.51 -6.02
N LEU A 204 -0.65 21.56 -6.44
CA LEU A 204 0.04 22.53 -5.57
C LEU A 204 -0.80 23.80 -5.33
N GLY A 205 -1.36 24.37 -6.40
CA GLY A 205 -2.14 25.62 -6.40
C GLY A 205 -3.63 25.41 -6.58
N THR A 206 -4.41 26.48 -6.38
CA THR A 206 -5.86 26.47 -6.57
C THR A 206 -6.28 26.83 -8.00
N ASN A 207 -5.38 27.42 -8.80
CA ASN A 207 -5.62 27.84 -10.17
C ASN A 207 -4.43 27.47 -11.05
N ALA A 208 -4.69 27.10 -12.27
CA ALA A 208 -3.69 26.88 -13.30
C ALA A 208 -4.10 27.59 -14.59
N SER A 209 -3.15 28.26 -15.22
CA SER A 209 -3.32 28.90 -16.52
C SER A 209 -2.42 28.18 -17.53
N LEU A 210 -2.93 27.98 -18.72
CA LEU A 210 -2.17 27.44 -19.84
C LEU A 210 -2.15 28.42 -20.99
N SER A 211 -1.08 28.39 -21.77
CA SER A 211 -0.95 29.14 -23.02
C SER A 211 -0.20 28.27 -24.04
N ILE A 212 -0.87 27.93 -25.12
CA ILE A 212 -0.32 27.09 -26.19
C ILE A 212 -0.27 27.91 -27.49
N GLU A 213 0.94 28.18 -27.94
CA GLU A 213 1.13 28.86 -29.22
C GLU A 213 0.84 27.90 -30.38
N SER A 214 0.10 28.37 -31.38
CA SER A 214 -0.24 27.63 -32.61
C SER A 214 -0.70 26.20 -32.29
N LEU A 215 -1.79 26.07 -31.52
CA LEU A 215 -2.34 24.78 -31.12
C LEU A 215 -2.77 23.95 -32.33
N THR A 216 -3.58 24.57 -33.22
CA THR A 216 -3.92 24.03 -34.54
C THR A 216 -4.23 25.17 -35.49
N ASP A 217 -3.97 25.02 -36.79
CA ASP A 217 -4.21 25.99 -37.87
C ASP A 217 -3.59 27.38 -37.59
N GLY A 218 -2.49 27.46 -36.87
CA GLY A 218 -1.83 28.69 -36.48
C GLY A 218 -2.55 29.50 -35.38
N ILE A 219 -3.57 28.91 -34.75
CA ILE A 219 -4.39 29.58 -33.72
C ILE A 219 -3.76 29.29 -32.34
N ASP A 220 -3.51 30.36 -31.58
CA ASP A 220 -3.08 30.30 -30.21
C ASP A 220 -4.26 29.97 -29.28
N PHE A 221 -3.98 29.27 -28.19
CA PHE A 221 -4.99 28.94 -27.21
C PHE A 221 -4.52 29.28 -25.79
N GLY A 222 -5.30 30.14 -25.12
CA GLY A 222 -5.13 30.47 -23.72
C GLY A 222 -6.38 30.12 -22.94
N SER A 223 -6.23 29.48 -21.79
CA SER A 223 -7.30 29.14 -20.86
C SER A 223 -6.80 29.08 -19.43
N ASN A 224 -7.74 29.04 -18.49
CA ASN A 224 -7.46 28.81 -17.09
C ASN A 224 -8.50 27.85 -16.50
N VAL A 225 -8.07 27.09 -15.50
CA VAL A 225 -8.93 26.17 -14.76
C VAL A 225 -8.59 26.24 -13.28
N ASN A 226 -9.61 26.26 -12.42
CA ASN A 226 -9.42 26.17 -10.99
C ASN A 226 -9.55 24.72 -10.50
N ARG A 227 -9.00 24.47 -9.31
CA ARG A 227 -8.99 23.14 -8.69
C ARG A 227 -10.42 22.58 -8.51
N THR A 228 -11.36 23.39 -8.05
CA THR A 228 -12.77 22.97 -7.85
C THR A 228 -13.39 22.45 -9.14
N ARG A 229 -13.17 23.15 -10.25
CA ARG A 229 -13.68 22.72 -11.57
C ARG A 229 -13.02 21.41 -12.03
N TYR A 230 -11.72 21.31 -11.86
CA TYR A 230 -10.97 20.10 -12.17
C TYR A 230 -11.47 18.90 -11.34
N GLU A 231 -11.64 19.08 -10.03
CA GLU A 231 -12.12 18.03 -9.12
C GLU A 231 -13.54 17.58 -9.47
N LEU A 232 -14.42 18.51 -9.81
CA LEU A 232 -15.78 18.21 -10.25
C LEU A 232 -15.76 17.36 -11.54
N LEU A 233 -14.96 17.75 -12.52
CA LEU A 233 -14.85 17.02 -13.79
C LEU A 233 -14.26 15.63 -13.60
N SER A 234 -13.32 15.48 -12.67
CA SER A 234 -12.56 14.24 -12.40
C SER A 234 -13.25 13.30 -11.39
N GLY A 235 -14.42 13.65 -10.87
CA GLY A 235 -15.10 12.94 -9.79
C GLY A 235 -15.25 11.43 -10.02
N LYS A 236 -15.58 11.01 -11.26
CA LYS A 236 -15.69 9.59 -11.62
C LYS A 236 -14.35 8.85 -11.53
N VAL A 237 -13.26 9.48 -11.96
CA VAL A 237 -11.92 8.88 -11.91
C VAL A 237 -11.45 8.81 -10.45
N PHE A 238 -11.73 9.83 -9.65
CA PHE A 238 -11.43 9.78 -8.22
C PHE A 238 -12.15 8.65 -7.50
N ALA A 239 -13.43 8.41 -7.82
CA ALA A 239 -14.18 7.28 -7.27
C ALA A 239 -13.60 5.91 -7.66
N GLN A 240 -12.95 5.79 -8.83
CA GLN A 240 -12.26 4.55 -9.22
C GLN A 240 -11.04 4.28 -8.34
N PHE A 241 -10.27 5.31 -7.94
CA PHE A 241 -9.14 5.13 -7.01
C PHE A 241 -9.59 4.65 -5.63
N THR A 242 -10.65 5.23 -5.06
CA THR A 242 -11.19 4.77 -3.78
C THR A 242 -11.80 3.38 -3.89
N GLY A 243 -12.51 3.09 -4.99
CA GLY A 243 -13.06 1.76 -5.26
C GLY A 243 -12.00 0.67 -5.35
N LEU A 244 -10.83 0.95 -5.94
CA LEU A 244 -9.70 0.00 -5.98
C LEU A 244 -9.18 -0.30 -4.55
N ILE A 245 -9.09 0.73 -3.70
CA ILE A 245 -8.66 0.60 -2.31
C ILE A 245 -9.68 -0.22 -1.50
N GLU A 246 -10.96 0.06 -1.63
CA GLU A 246 -12.03 -0.71 -0.97
C GLU A 246 -12.06 -2.17 -1.44
N GLN A 247 -11.85 -2.38 -2.75
CA GLN A 247 -11.80 -3.71 -3.34
C GLN A 247 -10.69 -4.57 -2.75
N VAL A 248 -9.48 -4.02 -2.54
CA VAL A 248 -8.38 -4.79 -1.98
C VAL A 248 -8.61 -5.14 -0.51
N VAL A 249 -9.25 -4.26 0.28
CA VAL A 249 -9.63 -4.54 1.67
C VAL A 249 -10.64 -5.70 1.72
N LYS A 250 -11.69 -5.64 0.90
CA LYS A 250 -12.67 -6.74 0.79
C LYS A 250 -12.02 -8.04 0.33
N LYS A 251 -11.07 -7.98 -0.59
CA LYS A 251 -10.33 -9.17 -1.09
C LYS A 251 -9.45 -9.81 -0.02
N ALA A 252 -9.02 -9.03 0.97
CA ALA A 252 -8.29 -9.52 2.14
C ALA A 252 -9.23 -10.12 3.21
N ASP A 253 -10.54 -10.15 2.97
CA ASP A 253 -11.57 -10.56 3.94
C ASP A 253 -11.54 -9.68 5.21
N LEU A 254 -11.30 -8.38 5.01
CA LEU A 254 -11.20 -7.38 6.07
C LEU A 254 -12.26 -6.29 5.89
N ASP A 255 -12.56 -5.60 7.00
CA ASP A 255 -13.35 -4.38 6.99
C ASP A 255 -12.44 -3.14 7.01
N VAL A 256 -12.95 -1.99 6.55
CA VAL A 256 -12.21 -0.72 6.60
C VAL A 256 -11.85 -0.32 8.05
N LEU A 257 -12.65 -0.76 9.04
CA LEU A 257 -12.36 -0.56 10.46
C LEU A 257 -11.12 -1.30 10.95
N ASP A 258 -10.65 -2.30 10.21
CA ASP A 258 -9.50 -3.12 10.57
C ASP A 258 -8.18 -2.47 10.18
N ILE A 259 -8.23 -1.48 9.32
CA ILE A 259 -7.07 -0.85 8.74
C ILE A 259 -6.53 0.25 9.65
N ASP A 260 -5.29 0.13 10.06
CA ASP A 260 -4.61 1.09 10.92
C ASP A 260 -4.00 2.24 10.12
N GLU A 261 -3.47 1.95 8.94
CA GLU A 261 -2.81 2.94 8.07
C GLU A 261 -3.14 2.74 6.60
N VAL A 262 -3.22 3.85 5.88
CA VAL A 262 -3.25 3.87 4.41
C VAL A 262 -2.08 4.70 3.91
N VAL A 263 -1.18 4.08 3.15
CA VAL A 263 -0.01 4.72 2.55
C VAL A 263 -0.33 5.01 1.08
N LEU A 264 -0.32 6.29 0.70
CA LEU A 264 -0.48 6.70 -0.69
C LEU A 264 0.89 6.89 -1.34
N SER A 265 1.24 5.98 -2.24
CA SER A 265 2.46 5.95 -3.06
C SER A 265 2.15 6.36 -4.50
N GLY A 266 3.20 6.63 -5.28
CA GLY A 266 3.09 7.01 -6.68
C GLY A 266 2.81 8.50 -6.93
N GLY A 267 3.15 8.96 -8.13
CA GLY A 267 3.06 10.38 -8.48
C GLY A 267 1.66 10.98 -8.47
N THR A 268 0.63 10.18 -8.73
CA THR A 268 -0.77 10.63 -8.74
C THR A 268 -1.28 10.91 -7.30
N SER A 269 -0.65 10.32 -6.28
CA SER A 269 -0.93 10.57 -4.86
C SER A 269 -0.62 12.00 -4.39
N HIS A 270 0.05 12.81 -5.21
CA HIS A 270 0.18 14.24 -4.95
C HIS A 270 -1.13 15.02 -5.09
N THR A 271 -2.17 14.43 -5.69
CA THR A 271 -3.48 15.07 -5.85
C THR A 271 -4.24 15.12 -4.52
N PRO A 272 -4.47 16.31 -3.91
CA PRO A 272 -5.04 16.40 -2.56
C PRO A 272 -6.42 15.77 -2.43
N LYS A 273 -7.23 15.84 -3.49
CA LYS A 273 -8.60 15.30 -3.51
C LYS A 273 -8.62 13.79 -3.26
N ILE A 274 -7.64 13.05 -3.79
CA ILE A 274 -7.54 11.59 -3.59
C ILE A 274 -7.37 11.28 -2.10
N ALA A 275 -6.40 11.93 -1.44
CA ALA A 275 -6.16 11.72 -0.02
C ALA A 275 -7.39 12.10 0.84
N GLN A 276 -8.11 13.16 0.47
CA GLN A 276 -9.35 13.56 1.13
C GLN A 276 -10.43 12.49 0.99
N LEU A 277 -10.64 11.96 -0.22
CA LEU A 277 -11.65 10.91 -0.46
C LEU A 277 -11.29 9.61 0.27
N VAL A 278 -10.02 9.22 0.27
CA VAL A 278 -9.55 8.05 1.04
C VAL A 278 -9.81 8.24 2.53
N ARG A 279 -9.57 9.42 3.10
CA ARG A 279 -9.92 9.70 4.50
C ARG A 279 -11.40 9.53 4.81
N ASN A 280 -12.28 9.81 3.85
CA ASN A 280 -13.72 9.65 4.04
C ASN A 280 -14.18 8.18 4.00
N VAL A 281 -13.39 7.29 3.39
CA VAL A 281 -13.67 5.85 3.34
C VAL A 281 -13.33 5.16 4.67
N PHE A 282 -12.25 5.60 5.31
CA PHE A 282 -11.72 4.96 6.52
C PHE A 282 -12.14 5.72 7.79
N PRO A 283 -12.23 5.02 8.95
CA PRO A 283 -12.52 5.66 10.23
C PRO A 283 -11.47 6.70 10.61
N GLU A 284 -11.84 7.65 11.45
CA GLU A 284 -10.97 8.75 11.90
C GLU A 284 -9.66 8.26 12.55
N LYS A 285 -9.70 7.09 13.21
CA LYS A 285 -8.51 6.46 13.81
C LYS A 285 -7.47 5.99 12.78
N THR A 286 -7.88 5.71 11.53
CA THR A 286 -6.99 5.25 10.47
C THR A 286 -6.12 6.39 9.96
N ARG A 287 -4.81 6.20 9.98
CA ARG A 287 -3.85 7.22 9.51
C ARG A 287 -3.70 7.15 7.99
N VAL A 288 -4.05 8.21 7.29
CA VAL A 288 -3.81 8.33 5.84
C VAL A 288 -2.53 9.13 5.60
N LEU A 289 -1.48 8.45 5.15
CA LEU A 289 -0.15 9.01 4.94
C LEU A 289 0.00 9.52 3.50
N ALA A 290 -0.16 10.82 3.35
CA ALA A 290 -0.02 11.53 2.07
C ALA A 290 0.45 12.97 2.31
N PRO A 291 1.03 13.66 1.31
CA PRO A 291 1.52 15.04 1.47
C PRO A 291 0.48 16.05 1.95
N SER A 292 -0.79 15.83 1.58
CA SER A 292 -1.89 16.74 1.94
C SER A 292 -2.53 16.45 3.29
N THR A 293 -2.21 15.31 3.92
CA THR A 293 -2.84 14.87 5.19
C THR A 293 -1.87 14.75 6.34
N THR A 294 -0.58 14.59 6.05
CA THR A 294 0.44 14.30 7.08
C THR A 294 1.60 15.29 6.96
N THR A 295 1.85 16.03 8.04
CA THR A 295 3.04 16.89 8.12
C THR A 295 4.30 16.03 8.11
N GLY A 296 5.27 16.36 7.26
CA GLY A 296 6.49 15.57 7.10
C GLY A 296 6.28 14.24 6.35
N ALA A 297 5.19 14.10 5.58
CA ALA A 297 5.02 12.97 4.69
C ALA A 297 6.19 12.83 3.72
N ILE A 298 6.59 11.60 3.46
CA ILE A 298 7.60 11.29 2.45
C ILE A 298 6.99 11.56 1.08
N ASN A 299 7.83 12.02 0.13
CA ASN A 299 7.39 12.18 -1.26
C ASN A 299 6.86 10.84 -1.80
N PRO A 300 5.58 10.76 -2.22
CA PRO A 300 4.96 9.50 -2.67
C PRO A 300 5.71 8.85 -3.85
N SER A 301 6.34 9.66 -4.70
CA SER A 301 7.12 9.17 -5.84
C SER A 301 8.45 8.52 -5.44
N GLU A 302 8.87 8.67 -4.17
CA GLU A 302 10.16 8.18 -3.66
C GLU A 302 10.01 7.02 -2.66
N LEU A 303 8.79 6.62 -2.31
CA LEU A 303 8.57 5.62 -1.25
C LEU A 303 9.20 4.27 -1.58
N ALA A 304 8.91 3.71 -2.74
CA ALA A 304 9.47 2.42 -3.14
C ALA A 304 11.01 2.42 -3.22
N PRO A 305 11.67 3.39 -3.90
CA PRO A 305 13.13 3.41 -3.92
C PRO A 305 13.76 3.70 -2.54
N ARG A 306 13.12 4.47 -1.67
CA ARG A 306 13.61 4.70 -0.30
C ARG A 306 13.54 3.41 0.52
N GLY A 307 12.42 2.68 0.46
CA GLY A 307 12.27 1.39 1.14
C GLY A 307 13.28 0.36 0.63
N ALA A 308 13.50 0.31 -0.68
CA ALA A 308 14.52 -0.57 -1.27
C ALA A 308 15.94 -0.22 -0.79
N ALA A 309 16.26 1.08 -0.66
CA ALA A 309 17.56 1.52 -0.14
C ALA A 309 17.73 1.15 1.35
N ILE A 310 16.68 1.28 2.15
CA ILE A 310 16.68 0.85 3.55
C ILE A 310 16.88 -0.65 3.63
N GLN A 311 16.15 -1.44 2.83
CA GLN A 311 16.31 -2.89 2.77
C GLN A 311 17.75 -3.28 2.37
N ALA A 312 18.34 -2.58 1.41
CA ALA A 312 19.74 -2.82 1.03
C ALA A 312 20.71 -2.56 2.19
N SER A 313 20.45 -1.55 3.01
CA SER A 313 21.25 -1.27 4.22
C SER A 313 21.10 -2.39 5.27
N LEU A 314 19.88 -2.87 5.48
CA LEU A 314 19.62 -3.97 6.42
C LEU A 314 20.31 -5.28 5.95
N ILE A 315 20.20 -5.60 4.68
CA ILE A 315 20.81 -6.80 4.10
C ILE A 315 22.34 -6.75 4.18
N SER A 316 22.95 -5.57 4.10
CA SER A 316 24.40 -5.44 4.16
C SER A 316 25.03 -5.97 5.47
N GLU A 317 24.21 -6.19 6.50
CA GLU A 317 24.61 -6.77 7.78
C GLU A 317 24.55 -8.32 7.80
N PHE A 318 23.97 -8.94 6.75
CA PHE A 318 23.83 -10.40 6.65
C PHE A 318 24.94 -11.03 5.81
N ASP A 319 25.23 -12.30 6.07
CA ASP A 319 26.16 -13.10 5.28
C ASP A 319 25.58 -13.42 3.90
N LYS A 320 26.45 -13.68 2.91
CA LYS A 320 26.03 -13.97 1.54
C LYS A 320 25.10 -15.18 1.42
N GLU A 321 25.32 -16.20 2.23
CA GLU A 321 24.49 -17.42 2.26
C GLU A 321 23.06 -17.10 2.70
N ASP A 322 22.88 -16.23 3.69
CA ASP A 322 21.56 -15.77 4.15
C ASP A 322 20.85 -14.95 3.06
N ILE A 323 21.59 -14.11 2.34
CA ILE A 323 21.07 -13.33 1.23
C ILE A 323 20.59 -14.25 0.09
N GLU A 324 21.39 -15.23 -0.31
CA GLU A 324 21.03 -16.20 -1.35
C GLU A 324 19.78 -17.00 -0.97
N GLN A 325 19.68 -17.45 0.28
CA GLN A 325 18.47 -18.12 0.78
C GLN A 325 17.24 -17.22 0.73
N SER A 326 17.37 -15.94 1.04
CA SER A 326 16.24 -15.00 1.04
C SER A 326 15.66 -14.73 -0.37
N ILE A 327 16.44 -14.98 -1.42
CA ILE A 327 16.01 -14.85 -2.82
C ILE A 327 15.29 -16.12 -3.30
N HIS A 328 15.50 -17.25 -2.62
CA HIS A 328 14.94 -18.52 -3.04
C HIS A 328 13.42 -18.59 -2.82
N PRO A 329 12.61 -19.04 -3.80
CA PRO A 329 11.15 -19.09 -3.69
C PRO A 329 10.62 -19.85 -2.48
N MET A 330 11.34 -20.87 -2.01
CA MET A 330 10.95 -21.66 -0.83
C MET A 330 10.99 -20.89 0.49
N VAL A 331 11.74 -19.80 0.58
CA VAL A 331 11.81 -18.96 1.79
C VAL A 331 10.58 -18.07 1.94
N THR A 332 9.79 -17.89 0.88
CA THR A 332 8.58 -17.09 0.92
C THR A 332 7.35 -17.81 1.47
N VAL A 333 7.44 -19.12 1.71
CA VAL A 333 6.33 -19.93 2.25
C VAL A 333 6.53 -20.10 3.75
N THR A 334 6.03 -19.13 4.50
CA THR A 334 6.08 -19.16 5.97
C THR A 334 4.67 -19.45 6.51
N PRO A 335 4.49 -20.42 7.43
CA PRO A 335 3.20 -20.63 8.07
C PRO A 335 2.80 -19.41 8.90
N HIS A 336 1.51 -19.11 8.94
CA HIS A 336 0.94 -17.95 9.64
C HIS A 336 -0.17 -18.39 10.58
N LEU A 337 -0.34 -17.64 11.66
CA LEU A 337 -1.49 -17.80 12.55
C LEU A 337 -2.79 -17.45 11.82
N ARG A 338 -3.76 -18.35 11.90
CA ARG A 338 -5.11 -18.10 11.35
C ARG A 338 -5.94 -17.20 12.29
N ASN A 339 -5.89 -17.47 13.59
CA ASN A 339 -6.60 -16.75 14.63
C ASN A 339 -5.60 -16.04 15.54
N ALA A 340 -6.05 -14.98 16.22
CA ALA A 340 -5.24 -14.34 17.23
C ALA A 340 -5.08 -15.27 18.47
N ILE A 341 -3.91 -15.21 19.10
CA ILE A 341 -3.67 -15.83 20.41
C ILE A 341 -3.54 -14.72 21.44
N GLY A 342 -4.31 -14.80 22.49
CA GLY A 342 -4.35 -13.77 23.52
C GLY A 342 -4.81 -14.28 24.86
N VAL A 343 -5.04 -13.34 25.78
CA VAL A 343 -5.46 -13.63 27.15
C VAL A 343 -6.91 -13.21 27.34
N GLU A 344 -7.67 -14.12 27.91
CA GLU A 344 -9.01 -13.80 28.42
C GLU A 344 -8.89 -13.30 29.86
N PHE A 345 -9.49 -12.17 30.15
CA PHE A 345 -9.55 -11.60 31.49
C PHE A 345 -10.97 -11.10 31.82
N THR A 346 -11.27 -11.12 33.07
CA THR A 346 -12.58 -10.64 33.56
C THR A 346 -12.42 -9.27 34.19
N SER A 347 -13.12 -8.27 33.61
CA SER A 347 -13.23 -6.92 34.17
C SER A 347 -14.65 -6.66 34.61
N GLY A 348 -14.90 -6.73 35.95
CA GLY A 348 -16.24 -6.68 36.51
C GLY A 348 -17.08 -7.90 36.08
N ASN A 349 -18.21 -7.67 35.40
CA ASN A 349 -19.09 -8.73 34.87
C ASN A 349 -18.85 -9.04 33.37
N LYS A 350 -17.83 -8.48 32.75
CA LYS A 350 -17.52 -8.72 31.33
C LYS A 350 -16.24 -9.50 31.19
N THR A 351 -16.27 -10.49 30.33
CA THR A 351 -15.08 -11.20 29.86
C THR A 351 -14.57 -10.49 28.60
N GLU A 352 -13.31 -10.11 28.62
CA GLU A 352 -12.66 -9.40 27.52
C GLU A 352 -11.47 -10.21 27.04
N PHE A 353 -11.17 -10.13 25.75
CA PHE A 353 -10.03 -10.78 25.12
C PHE A 353 -8.99 -9.73 24.71
N ALA A 354 -7.76 -9.90 25.18
CA ALA A 354 -6.63 -9.09 24.77
C ALA A 354 -5.70 -9.89 23.85
N PRO A 355 -5.61 -9.55 22.55
CA PRO A 355 -4.71 -10.23 21.64
C PRO A 355 -3.24 -9.96 21.99
N LEU A 356 -2.42 -11.01 21.97
CA LEU A 356 -0.98 -10.96 22.17
C LEU A 356 -0.22 -11.22 20.88
N LEU A 357 -0.66 -12.22 20.11
CA LEU A 357 -0.26 -12.50 18.76
C LEU A 357 -1.49 -12.34 17.86
N HIS A 358 -1.44 -11.42 16.94
CA HIS A 358 -2.54 -11.21 16.00
C HIS A 358 -2.62 -12.33 14.97
N ALA A 359 -3.77 -12.50 14.33
CA ALA A 359 -3.87 -13.28 13.10
C ALA A 359 -2.85 -12.75 12.07
N GLU A 360 -2.53 -13.56 11.08
CA GLU A 360 -1.54 -13.30 10.01
C GLU A 360 -0.09 -13.11 10.53
N THR A 361 0.19 -13.41 11.81
CA THR A 361 1.57 -13.43 12.33
C THR A 361 2.31 -14.61 11.75
N ALA A 362 3.45 -14.35 11.11
CA ALA A 362 4.34 -15.37 10.57
C ALA A 362 5.01 -16.17 11.69
N LEU A 363 5.21 -17.46 11.48
CA LEU A 363 5.78 -18.39 12.46
C LEU A 363 7.21 -18.82 12.08
N PRO A 364 8.09 -19.07 13.06
CA PRO A 364 7.82 -19.03 14.50
C PRO A 364 7.72 -17.60 15.05
N ALA A 365 6.88 -17.40 16.06
CA ALA A 365 6.67 -16.09 16.67
C ALA A 365 6.73 -16.15 18.20
N ARG A 366 7.31 -15.12 18.82
CA ARG A 366 7.39 -14.97 20.27
C ARG A 366 6.96 -13.56 20.68
N ARG A 367 6.08 -13.49 21.67
CA ARG A 367 5.65 -12.21 22.26
C ARG A 367 5.67 -12.29 23.77
N VAL A 368 5.90 -11.15 24.38
CA VAL A 368 5.90 -10.96 25.83
C VAL A 368 4.98 -9.79 26.14
N ALA A 369 4.09 -9.96 27.11
CA ALA A 369 3.27 -8.89 27.64
C ALA A 369 3.26 -8.91 29.16
N GLN A 370 3.00 -7.76 29.77
CA GLN A 370 2.86 -7.61 31.21
C GLN A 370 1.46 -7.17 31.56
N TYR A 371 0.85 -7.88 32.51
CA TYR A 371 -0.48 -7.61 33.00
C TYR A 371 -0.40 -7.23 34.48
N SER A 372 -1.25 -6.30 34.91
CA SER A 372 -1.34 -5.92 36.32
C SER A 372 -2.01 -7.04 37.11
N GLY A 373 -1.41 -7.43 38.22
CA GLY A 373 -1.99 -8.38 39.16
C GLY A 373 -3.06 -7.74 40.06
N PRO A 374 -3.65 -8.54 40.96
CA PRO A 374 -4.64 -8.05 41.93
C PRO A 374 -4.03 -7.02 42.87
N LYS A 375 -4.84 -5.99 43.25
CA LYS A 375 -4.40 -4.93 44.18
C LYS A 375 -4.01 -5.46 45.57
N GLU A 376 -4.64 -6.53 46.02
CA GLU A 376 -4.37 -7.14 47.32
C GLU A 376 -3.32 -8.26 47.26
N GLY A 377 -2.82 -8.55 46.05
CA GLY A 377 -1.97 -9.71 45.81
C GLY A 377 -2.77 -11.01 45.81
N GLY A 378 -2.08 -12.14 45.57
CA GLY A 378 -2.68 -13.46 45.58
C GLY A 378 -2.35 -14.28 44.34
N ASP A 379 -3.15 -15.31 44.09
CA ASP A 379 -2.95 -16.18 42.93
C ASP A 379 -3.61 -15.55 41.68
N VAL A 380 -2.84 -15.54 40.56
CA VAL A 380 -3.31 -15.03 39.28
C VAL A 380 -3.52 -16.19 38.31
N PHE A 381 -4.76 -16.32 37.86
CA PHE A 381 -5.12 -17.30 36.84
C PHE A 381 -5.05 -16.66 35.44
N VAL A 382 -4.26 -17.25 34.56
CA VAL A 382 -4.07 -16.79 33.19
C VAL A 382 -4.65 -17.83 32.25
N ARG A 383 -5.68 -17.44 31.49
CA ARG A 383 -6.28 -18.25 30.45
C ARG A 383 -5.84 -17.72 29.10
N VAL A 384 -5.09 -18.54 28.34
CA VAL A 384 -4.67 -18.24 26.97
C VAL A 384 -5.66 -18.87 26.00
N CYS A 385 -6.22 -18.07 25.10
CA CYS A 385 -7.26 -18.48 24.18
C CYS A 385 -6.90 -18.11 22.74
N GLU A 386 -7.51 -18.81 21.81
CA GLU A 386 -7.69 -18.31 20.45
C GLU A 386 -8.87 -17.31 20.45
N GLY A 387 -8.74 -16.24 19.63
CA GLY A 387 -9.79 -15.25 19.49
C GLY A 387 -9.88 -14.76 18.05
N THR A 388 -11.10 -14.40 17.69
CA THR A 388 -11.42 -13.81 16.38
C THR A 388 -11.93 -12.40 16.57
N ARG A 389 -11.72 -11.59 15.56
CA ARG A 389 -12.22 -10.23 15.51
C ARG A 389 -13.57 -10.22 14.81
N ASP A 390 -14.51 -9.48 15.36
CA ASP A 390 -15.85 -9.30 14.80
C ASP A 390 -16.25 -7.83 14.83
N ILE A 391 -17.22 -7.46 14.02
CA ILE A 391 -17.74 -6.10 13.95
C ILE A 391 -19.15 -6.09 14.54
N LYS A 392 -19.30 -5.39 15.66
CA LYS A 392 -20.59 -5.14 16.26
C LYS A 392 -21.20 -3.89 15.63
N VAL A 393 -22.36 -4.06 15.01
CA VAL A 393 -23.16 -2.96 14.49
C VAL A 393 -24.24 -2.61 15.53
N THR A 394 -24.23 -1.37 15.98
CA THR A 394 -25.25 -0.84 16.90
C THR A 394 -26.02 0.26 16.19
N LYS A 395 -27.34 0.11 16.07
CA LYS A 395 -28.20 1.19 15.58
C LYS A 395 -28.41 2.18 16.71
N PRO A 396 -28.24 3.49 16.50
CA PRO A 396 -28.58 4.48 17.49
C PRO A 396 -30.09 4.40 17.83
N GLU A 397 -30.43 4.63 19.06
CA GLU A 397 -31.85 4.75 19.44
C GLU A 397 -32.47 5.94 18.68
N PRO A 398 -33.67 5.78 18.09
CA PRO A 398 -34.33 6.88 17.39
C PRO A 398 -34.44 8.08 18.30
N LYS A 399 -33.93 9.22 17.91
CA LYS A 399 -34.14 10.46 18.65
C LYS A 399 -35.63 10.75 18.71
N GLU A 400 -36.21 10.82 19.87
CA GLU A 400 -37.60 11.28 20.08
C GLU A 400 -37.73 12.65 19.39
N LYS A 401 -38.55 12.71 18.32
CA LYS A 401 -38.88 13.99 17.65
C LYS A 401 -39.60 14.85 18.68
N PRO A 402 -39.15 16.09 18.91
CA PRO A 402 -39.97 17.04 19.68
C PRO A 402 -41.28 17.25 18.92
N ALA A 403 -42.38 17.04 19.61
CA ALA A 403 -43.68 17.38 19.09
C ALA A 403 -43.75 18.90 18.96
N GLU A 404 -43.71 19.42 17.71
CA GLU A 404 -44.28 20.75 17.42
C GLU A 404 -44.39 21.05 15.91
N ASN A 405 -45.62 21.41 15.54
CA ASN A 405 -46.07 22.23 14.46
C ASN A 405 -45.83 21.78 12.99
N GLU A 406 -46.96 21.33 12.45
CA GLU A 406 -47.28 21.32 11.03
C GLU A 406 -47.11 22.72 10.46
N GLU A 407 -46.17 22.89 9.56
CA GLU A 407 -46.26 23.69 8.31
C GLU A 407 -44.91 23.77 7.64
N ASP A 408 -44.92 23.35 6.37
CA ASP A 408 -43.93 23.58 5.33
C ASP A 408 -42.61 22.78 5.30
N SER A 409 -42.61 22.04 4.27
CA SER A 409 -41.57 21.68 3.28
C SER A 409 -41.26 20.19 3.19
N ASP A 410 -41.75 19.61 2.09
CA ASP A 410 -41.24 18.41 1.43
C ASP A 410 -39.73 18.59 1.10
N LEU A 411 -38.87 18.20 2.02
CA LEU A 411 -37.49 17.80 1.79
C LEU A 411 -37.33 16.48 2.54
N ASP A 412 -37.63 15.38 1.84
CA ASP A 412 -37.16 14.07 2.20
C ASP A 412 -35.63 14.11 2.28
N SER A 413 -35.10 14.49 3.44
CA SER A 413 -33.77 14.08 3.83
C SER A 413 -33.92 12.66 4.36
N ASP A 414 -33.62 11.68 3.54
CA ASP A 414 -33.25 10.36 4.02
C ASP A 414 -32.00 10.53 4.92
N ASP A 415 -32.25 10.93 6.19
CA ASP A 415 -31.26 10.79 7.25
C ASP A 415 -31.12 9.26 7.48
N GLU A 416 -30.29 8.61 6.68
CA GLU A 416 -29.82 7.27 6.97
C GLU A 416 -29.15 7.35 8.35
N GLU A 417 -29.81 6.77 9.36
CA GLU A 417 -29.30 6.69 10.73
C GLU A 417 -27.92 6.03 10.65
N GLU A 418 -26.87 6.79 10.92
CA GLU A 418 -25.47 6.31 10.87
C GLU A 418 -25.30 5.14 11.86
N GLU A 419 -25.14 3.95 11.33
CA GLU A 419 -24.86 2.75 12.14
C GLU A 419 -23.49 2.89 12.82
N ILE A 420 -23.46 2.74 14.15
CA ILE A 420 -22.23 2.72 14.93
C ILE A 420 -21.62 1.32 14.79
N ARG A 421 -20.44 1.23 14.19
CA ARG A 421 -19.69 -0.01 13.95
C ARG A 421 -18.45 -0.03 14.84
N GLU A 422 -18.28 -1.07 15.65
CA GLU A 422 -17.19 -1.23 16.59
C GLU A 422 -16.54 -2.59 16.43
N ILE A 423 -15.18 -2.64 16.49
CA ILE A 423 -14.44 -3.90 16.52
C ILE A 423 -14.59 -4.49 17.93
N VAL A 424 -15.01 -5.74 17.97
CA VAL A 424 -15.08 -6.54 19.19
C VAL A 424 -14.30 -7.83 19.01
N TRP A 425 -13.63 -8.26 20.07
CA TRP A 425 -12.95 -9.54 20.10
C TRP A 425 -13.86 -10.61 20.70
N LYS A 426 -13.90 -11.78 20.04
CA LYS A 426 -14.59 -12.96 20.55
C LYS A 426 -13.57 -14.02 20.93
N THR A 427 -13.67 -14.55 22.14
CA THR A 427 -12.93 -15.73 22.55
C THR A 427 -13.54 -16.96 21.89
N GLU A 428 -12.73 -17.71 21.15
CA GLU A 428 -13.16 -18.93 20.46
C GLU A 428 -12.89 -20.16 21.32
N LYS A 429 -11.61 -20.48 21.53
CA LYS A 429 -11.19 -21.71 22.18
C LYS A 429 -10.11 -21.46 23.21
N PRO A 430 -10.25 -21.95 24.45
CA PRO A 430 -9.15 -21.98 25.41
C PRO A 430 -8.06 -22.95 24.91
N VAL A 431 -6.82 -22.48 24.93
CA VAL A 431 -5.65 -23.25 24.47
C VAL A 431 -4.84 -23.73 25.67
N ALA A 432 -4.67 -22.88 26.68
CA ALA A 432 -3.95 -23.24 27.90
C ALA A 432 -4.40 -22.41 29.09
N GLU A 433 -4.24 -22.99 30.28
CA GLU A 433 -4.54 -22.37 31.56
C GLU A 433 -3.35 -22.51 32.51
N LEU A 434 -2.93 -21.40 33.13
CA LEU A 434 -1.81 -21.35 34.05
C LEU A 434 -2.20 -20.57 35.31
N ALA A 435 -1.70 -21.00 36.47
CA ALA A 435 -1.88 -20.30 37.74
C ALA A 435 -0.52 -19.83 38.28
N VAL A 436 -0.33 -18.51 38.38
CA VAL A 436 0.84 -17.91 39.03
C VAL A 436 0.49 -17.64 40.48
N LYS A 437 1.13 -18.37 41.38
CA LYS A 437 0.80 -18.30 42.84
C LYS A 437 1.60 -17.21 43.55
N GLY A 438 0.92 -16.57 44.52
CA GLY A 438 1.55 -15.68 45.47
C GLY A 438 2.11 -14.37 44.85
N VAL A 439 1.43 -13.82 43.85
CA VAL A 439 1.79 -12.52 43.28
C VAL A 439 1.60 -11.44 44.31
N LYS A 440 2.55 -10.54 44.46
CA LYS A 440 2.55 -9.43 45.40
C LYS A 440 1.41 -8.44 45.12
N ALA A 441 1.02 -7.69 46.14
CA ALA A 441 0.09 -6.58 45.95
C ALA A 441 0.62 -5.61 44.89
N ASP A 442 -0.23 -5.22 43.94
CA ASP A 442 0.10 -4.42 42.77
C ASP A 442 1.26 -5.01 41.90
N GLY A 443 1.60 -6.30 42.10
CA GLY A 443 2.58 -7.00 41.29
C GLY A 443 2.17 -7.13 39.83
N LYS A 444 3.14 -7.28 38.94
CA LYS A 444 2.88 -7.53 37.52
C LYS A 444 3.19 -8.96 37.14
N VAL A 445 2.35 -9.56 36.32
CA VAL A 445 2.58 -10.88 35.73
C VAL A 445 3.06 -10.70 34.30
N GLU A 446 4.23 -11.25 34.01
CA GLU A 446 4.78 -11.32 32.67
C GLU A 446 4.37 -12.64 32.03
N LEU A 447 3.71 -12.56 30.90
CA LEU A 447 3.32 -13.69 30.07
C LEU A 447 4.15 -13.70 28.79
N MET A 448 4.81 -14.81 28.52
CA MET A 448 5.51 -15.07 27.25
C MET A 448 4.75 -16.18 26.52
N VAL A 449 4.44 -15.92 25.27
CA VAL A 449 3.86 -16.88 24.34
C VAL A 449 4.82 -17.07 23.18
N HIS A 450 5.17 -18.32 22.89
CA HIS A 450 5.98 -18.70 21.74
C HIS A 450 5.23 -19.76 20.94
N VAL A 451 5.01 -19.50 19.67
CA VAL A 451 4.41 -20.42 18.71
C VAL A 451 5.49 -20.87 17.74
N ASN A 452 5.69 -22.17 17.64
CA ASN A 452 6.66 -22.77 16.72
C ASN A 452 6.13 -22.78 15.27
N ALA A 453 7.00 -23.12 14.33
CA ALA A 453 6.63 -23.26 12.91
C ALA A 453 5.61 -24.39 12.65
N ASP A 454 5.56 -25.39 13.52
CA ASP A 454 4.62 -26.51 13.48
C ASP A 454 3.29 -26.23 14.22
N LEU A 455 3.05 -25.00 14.67
CA LEU A 455 1.92 -24.57 15.50
C LEU A 455 1.95 -25.09 16.95
N GLY A 456 3.04 -25.72 17.41
CA GLY A 456 3.25 -26.03 18.82
C GLY A 456 3.37 -24.73 19.64
N LEU A 457 2.71 -24.69 20.80
CA LEU A 457 2.64 -23.51 21.65
C LEU A 457 3.41 -23.74 22.96
N GLN A 458 4.27 -22.79 23.32
CA GLN A 458 4.97 -22.74 24.59
C GLN A 458 4.58 -21.45 25.34
N ILE A 459 4.16 -21.60 26.59
CA ILE A 459 3.71 -20.48 27.40
C ILE A 459 4.54 -20.45 28.69
N THR A 460 4.96 -19.27 29.09
CA THR A 460 5.61 -19.05 30.38
C THR A 460 4.97 -17.85 31.05
N ALA A 461 4.52 -18.04 32.28
CA ALA A 461 3.97 -16.95 33.11
C ALA A 461 4.79 -16.84 34.39
N ARG A 462 5.16 -15.63 34.78
CA ARG A 462 5.91 -15.35 36.02
C ARG A 462 5.55 -13.98 36.59
N GLU A 463 5.73 -13.81 37.90
CA GLU A 463 5.74 -12.46 38.47
C GLU A 463 6.99 -11.69 38.02
N VAL A 464 6.85 -10.41 37.68
CA VAL A 464 7.99 -9.56 37.30
C VAL A 464 8.91 -9.37 38.53
N GLY A 465 10.17 -9.82 38.40
CA GLY A 465 11.13 -9.84 39.52
C GLY A 465 10.99 -11.04 40.46
N GLY A 466 10.04 -11.96 40.18
CA GLY A 466 9.90 -13.24 40.91
C GLY A 466 10.87 -14.29 40.39
N GLN A 467 11.21 -15.29 41.24
CA GLN A 467 12.12 -16.37 40.86
C GLN A 467 11.41 -17.61 40.29
N SER A 468 10.10 -17.77 40.52
CA SER A 468 9.34 -18.91 40.04
C SER A 468 8.56 -18.56 38.77
N ALA A 469 8.68 -19.45 37.76
CA ALA A 469 7.93 -19.35 36.51
C ALA A 469 7.09 -20.62 36.32
N VAL A 470 5.83 -20.43 35.89
CA VAL A 470 4.95 -21.51 35.46
C VAL A 470 5.08 -21.67 33.96
N ARG A 471 5.23 -22.89 33.48
CA ARG A 471 5.40 -23.21 32.07
C ARG A 471 4.33 -24.19 31.62
N GLY A 472 3.79 -23.95 30.45
CA GLY A 472 2.88 -24.86 29.76
C GLY A 472 3.35 -25.07 28.33
N ALA A 473 3.06 -26.25 27.78
CA ALA A 473 3.26 -26.53 26.36
C ALA A 473 1.99 -27.23 25.83
N VAL A 474 1.66 -26.88 24.58
CA VAL A 474 0.57 -27.51 23.82
C VAL A 474 1.21 -28.04 22.55
N ASP A 475 1.01 -29.32 22.29
CA ASP A 475 1.54 -29.95 21.09
C ASP A 475 0.88 -29.42 19.82
N ALA A 476 1.61 -29.48 18.72
CA ALA A 476 1.11 -29.15 17.41
C ALA A 476 -0.17 -29.94 17.08
N PRO A 477 -1.14 -29.36 16.38
CA PRO A 477 -2.32 -30.08 15.89
C PRO A 477 -1.85 -31.30 15.07
N LYS A 478 -2.41 -32.47 15.35
CA LYS A 478 -2.16 -33.64 14.51
C LYS A 478 -2.82 -33.39 13.14
N ALA A 479 -2.01 -33.49 12.09
CA ALA A 479 -2.45 -33.34 10.70
C ALA A 479 -3.53 -34.36 10.33
#